data_e90c497398abdbc746bcf6f91a338259
#
_entry.id   e90c497398abdbc746bcf6f91a338259
#
_cell.length_a   1.000
_cell.length_b   1.000
_cell.length_c   1.000
_cell.angle_alpha   90.00
_cell.angle_beta   90.00
_cell.angle_gamma   90.00
#
_symmetry.space_group_name_H-M   'P 1'
#
loop_
_entity.id
_entity.type
_entity.pdbx_description
1 polymer ?
#
loop_
_entity_poly.entity_id
_entity_poly.type
_entity_poly.pdbx_seq_one_letter_code
_entity_poly.pdbx_strand_id
1 'polypeptide(L)'
;MKKGLITSILALTFGSLQAQPLPPSPKLVVTLTIDQLRTDYMEAFSSLYGEKGFKRLLREGKVFRQADYSFNVADRASAIAALYTGTTPSMNGIIAERWFDPKTLRPKNCVDDSAFMGNYTDQNTAPTQLLTSTFADELKIATKNAALVYAIAPFRDAAVLSAGHSGNGAFWLNHQTGKWCGTTYYGEYPWWLSQYNDGQSPDFRIKEMEWNPLHPITSYTFLPEWRTIPFKYRFETEKDNKYRRLITSPLINDEVNRVTEDLLDRKSTR
;
A
#
# COMPACT_ATOMS: atom_id res chain seq x y z
N MET A 1 -38.99 45.81 -34.75
CA MET A 1 -38.26 46.14 -33.51
C MET A 1 -38.24 45.02 -32.42
N LYS A 2 -38.99 43.91 -32.50
CA LYS A 2 -39.03 42.85 -31.46
C LYS A 2 -38.01 41.75 -31.65
N LYS A 3 -37.38 41.58 -32.82
CA LYS A 3 -36.39 40.50 -33.06
C LYS A 3 -34.94 40.83 -32.61
N GLY A 4 -34.60 42.12 -32.49
CA GLY A 4 -33.26 42.55 -32.02
C GLY A 4 -33.08 42.44 -30.50
N LEU A 5 -34.16 42.55 -29.74
CA LEU A 5 -34.09 42.50 -28.25
C LEU A 5 -33.83 41.10 -27.73
N ILE A 6 -34.35 40.05 -28.39
CA ILE A 6 -34.17 38.63 -27.96
C ILE A 6 -32.74 38.18 -28.23
N THR A 7 -32.11 38.62 -29.30
CA THR A 7 -30.73 38.27 -29.64
C THR A 7 -29.72 38.92 -28.68
N SER A 8 -29.99 40.12 -28.18
CA SER A 8 -29.13 40.78 -27.18
C SER A 8 -29.23 40.18 -25.79
N ILE A 9 -30.38 39.62 -25.40
CA ILE A 9 -30.55 38.95 -24.11
C ILE A 9 -29.85 37.57 -24.12
N LEU A 10 -29.85 36.85 -25.23
CA LEU A 10 -29.18 35.57 -25.37
C LEU A 10 -27.65 35.72 -25.36
N ALA A 11 -27.10 36.81 -25.84
CA ALA A 11 -25.65 37.08 -25.81
C ALA A 11 -25.11 37.45 -24.41
N LEU A 12 -25.96 38.00 -23.55
CA LEU A 12 -25.58 38.36 -22.18
C LEU A 12 -25.55 37.20 -21.19
N THR A 13 -26.19 36.06 -21.49
CA THR A 13 -26.19 34.87 -20.63
C THR A 13 -24.99 33.93 -20.85
N PHE A 14 -24.24 34.09 -21.94
CA PHE A 14 -23.03 33.30 -22.20
C PHE A 14 -21.75 33.89 -21.58
N GLY A 15 -21.80 35.08 -20.96
CA GLY A 15 -20.61 35.79 -20.49
C GLY A 15 -20.11 35.45 -19.08
N SER A 16 -20.71 34.50 -18.36
CA SER A 16 -20.36 34.26 -16.93
C SER A 16 -20.07 32.84 -16.54
N LEU A 17 -19.73 31.98 -17.48
CA LEU A 17 -19.06 30.70 -17.15
C LEU A 17 -17.57 30.97 -16.89
N GLN A 18 -17.28 31.64 -15.77
CA GLN A 18 -15.92 31.65 -15.25
C GLN A 18 -15.64 30.23 -14.76
N ALA A 19 -14.81 29.49 -15.49
CA ALA A 19 -14.24 28.23 -14.99
C ALA A 19 -13.53 28.55 -13.68
N GLN A 20 -14.02 28.03 -12.59
CA GLN A 20 -13.30 28.12 -11.32
C GLN A 20 -11.92 27.51 -11.52
N PRO A 21 -10.84 28.20 -11.16
CA PRO A 21 -9.51 27.63 -11.28
C PRO A 21 -9.50 26.33 -10.46
N LEU A 22 -9.16 25.22 -11.11
CA LEU A 22 -8.96 23.95 -10.41
C LEU A 22 -7.92 24.16 -9.30
N PRO A 23 -8.16 23.66 -8.11
CA PRO A 23 -7.16 23.73 -7.06
C PRO A 23 -5.84 23.14 -7.57
N PRO A 24 -4.69 23.70 -7.17
CA PRO A 24 -3.40 23.21 -7.64
C PRO A 24 -3.26 21.72 -7.26
N SER A 25 -2.84 20.90 -8.21
CA SER A 25 -2.63 19.47 -7.98
C SER A 25 -1.60 19.25 -6.87
N PRO A 26 -1.83 18.32 -5.96
CA PRO A 26 -0.86 18.00 -4.91
C PRO A 26 0.46 17.54 -5.53
N LYS A 27 1.58 18.01 -4.99
CA LYS A 27 2.92 17.61 -5.44
C LYS A 27 3.30 16.19 -4.98
N LEU A 28 2.71 15.74 -3.88
CA LEU A 28 2.93 14.41 -3.31
C LEU A 28 1.59 13.87 -2.80
N VAL A 29 1.30 12.64 -3.17
CA VAL A 29 0.19 11.85 -2.62
C VAL A 29 0.78 10.63 -1.94
N VAL A 30 0.46 10.44 -0.66
CA VAL A 30 0.86 9.27 0.12
C VAL A 30 -0.38 8.49 0.48
N THR A 31 -0.47 7.25 0.03
CA THR A 31 -1.51 6.31 0.41
C THR A 31 -0.97 5.34 1.44
N LEU A 32 -1.54 5.34 2.64
CA LEU A 32 -1.18 4.42 3.70
C LEU A 32 -2.32 3.41 3.90
N THR A 33 -2.08 2.15 3.53
CA THR A 33 -3.02 1.06 3.74
C THR A 33 -2.56 0.21 4.91
N ILE A 34 -3.40 0.06 5.91
CA ILE A 34 -3.12 -0.76 7.11
C ILE A 34 -4.05 -1.97 7.06
N ASP A 35 -3.47 -3.13 6.78
CA ASP A 35 -4.19 -4.40 6.75
C ASP A 35 -4.68 -4.79 8.16
N GLN A 36 -5.87 -5.37 8.24
CA GLN A 36 -6.51 -5.84 9.46
C GLN A 36 -6.71 -4.79 10.57
N LEU A 37 -6.66 -3.50 10.25
CA LEU A 37 -7.01 -2.44 11.18
C LEU A 37 -8.52 -2.42 11.42
N ARG A 38 -8.97 -2.97 12.53
CA ARG A 38 -10.39 -2.96 12.92
C ARG A 38 -10.81 -1.56 13.36
N THR A 39 -12.03 -1.18 13.00
CA THR A 39 -12.60 0.13 13.34
C THR A 39 -12.66 0.37 14.85
N ASP A 40 -13.00 -0.67 15.64
CA ASP A 40 -13.08 -0.60 17.09
C ASP A 40 -11.69 -0.38 17.76
N TYR A 41 -10.58 -0.71 17.09
CA TYR A 41 -9.25 -0.41 17.61
C TYR A 41 -8.97 1.09 17.70
N MET A 42 -9.61 1.90 16.85
CA MET A 42 -9.48 3.36 16.90
C MET A 42 -9.97 3.94 18.22
N GLU A 43 -11.02 3.36 18.79
CA GLU A 43 -11.57 3.75 20.09
C GLU A 43 -10.85 3.04 21.23
N ALA A 44 -10.73 1.72 21.15
CA ALA A 44 -10.16 0.90 22.23
C ALA A 44 -8.73 1.31 22.61
N PHE A 45 -7.90 1.68 21.63
CA PHE A 45 -6.52 2.10 21.86
C PHE A 45 -6.33 3.63 21.94
N SER A 46 -7.40 4.41 21.90
CA SER A 46 -7.33 5.88 21.82
C SER A 46 -6.52 6.55 22.93
N SER A 47 -6.57 6.00 24.17
CA SER A 47 -5.79 6.48 25.30
C SER A 47 -4.27 6.27 25.14
N LEU A 48 -3.87 5.30 24.29
CA LEU A 48 -2.48 4.96 24.05
C LEU A 48 -1.88 5.68 22.83
N TYR A 49 -2.72 6.31 22.00
CA TYR A 49 -2.23 7.05 20.84
C TYR A 49 -1.57 8.35 21.25
N GLY A 50 -0.42 8.66 20.66
CA GLY A 50 0.18 9.98 20.72
C GLY A 50 -0.65 11.03 19.96
N GLU A 51 -0.34 12.31 20.16
CA GLU A 51 -1.05 13.43 19.52
C GLU A 51 -0.84 13.50 18.01
N LYS A 52 0.24 12.90 17.50
CA LYS A 52 0.53 12.72 16.07
C LYS A 52 -0.13 11.42 15.57
N GLY A 53 -0.13 11.17 14.28
CA GLY A 53 -0.72 9.95 13.71
C GLY A 53 -2.25 9.96 13.77
N PHE A 54 -2.88 8.93 14.31
CA PHE A 54 -4.34 8.76 14.28
C PHE A 54 -5.12 9.93 14.89
N LYS A 55 -4.72 10.45 16.05
CA LYS A 55 -5.40 11.61 16.66
C LYS A 55 -5.34 12.84 15.74
N ARG A 56 -4.19 13.09 15.12
CA ARG A 56 -4.05 14.18 14.16
C ARG A 56 -4.91 13.96 12.92
N LEU A 57 -4.90 12.77 12.33
CA LEU A 57 -5.71 12.44 11.17
C LEU A 57 -7.20 12.57 11.44
N LEU A 58 -7.66 12.13 12.62
CA LEU A 58 -9.06 12.27 13.04
C LEU A 58 -9.48 13.73 13.26
N ARG A 59 -8.57 14.58 13.73
CA ARG A 59 -8.83 16.00 14.02
C ARG A 59 -8.77 16.87 12.77
N GLU A 60 -7.78 16.64 11.89
CA GLU A 60 -7.44 17.51 10.77
C GLU A 60 -7.89 16.96 9.42
N GLY A 61 -8.16 15.66 9.35
CA GLY A 61 -8.53 14.96 8.12
C GLY A 61 -10.04 14.82 7.93
N LYS A 62 -10.42 14.30 6.77
CA LYS A 62 -11.80 13.89 6.48
C LYS A 62 -11.97 12.40 6.80
N VAL A 63 -12.88 12.08 7.69
CA VAL A 63 -13.15 10.71 8.14
C VAL A 63 -14.43 10.19 7.49
N PHE A 64 -14.33 9.06 6.80
CA PHE A 64 -15.46 8.32 6.26
C PHE A 64 -15.82 7.20 7.24
N ARG A 65 -16.93 7.36 7.97
CA ARG A 65 -17.34 6.42 9.03
C ARG A 65 -18.11 5.20 8.54
N GLN A 66 -18.59 5.25 7.30
CA GLN A 66 -19.41 4.21 6.68
C GLN A 66 -18.76 3.76 5.37
N ALA A 67 -17.47 3.35 5.45
CA ALA A 67 -16.79 2.73 4.33
C ALA A 67 -16.87 1.22 4.49
N ASP A 68 -17.42 0.53 3.49
CA ASP A 68 -17.60 -0.91 3.52
C ASP A 68 -17.30 -1.51 2.13
N TYR A 69 -16.91 -2.78 2.12
CA TYR A 69 -16.80 -3.52 0.88
C TYR A 69 -18.19 -4.06 0.49
N SER A 70 -18.55 -3.91 -0.79
CA SER A 70 -19.81 -4.43 -1.32
C SER A 70 -19.82 -5.95 -1.56
N PHE A 71 -18.80 -6.66 -1.07
CA PHE A 71 -18.61 -8.11 -1.22
C PHE A 71 -17.92 -8.69 0.02
N ASN A 72 -17.96 -10.01 0.16
CA ASN A 72 -17.22 -10.69 1.22
C ASN A 72 -15.73 -10.74 0.87
N VAL A 73 -14.92 -10.03 1.64
CA VAL A 73 -13.45 -9.99 1.47
C VAL A 73 -12.88 -11.36 1.84
N ALA A 74 -12.22 -12.00 0.89
CA ALA A 74 -11.59 -13.31 1.11
C ALA A 74 -10.28 -13.19 1.89
N ASP A 75 -9.44 -12.22 1.49
CA ASP A 75 -8.11 -12.02 2.07
C ASP A 75 -7.55 -10.61 1.73
N ARG A 76 -6.29 -10.38 2.10
CA ARG A 76 -5.56 -9.14 1.83
C ARG A 76 -5.54 -8.77 0.35
N ALA A 77 -5.27 -9.72 -0.56
CA ALA A 77 -5.11 -9.43 -1.98
C ALA A 77 -6.42 -8.94 -2.60
N SER A 78 -7.54 -9.62 -2.32
CA SER A 78 -8.86 -9.19 -2.78
C SER A 78 -9.29 -7.84 -2.22
N ALA A 79 -8.95 -7.56 -0.94
CA ALA A 79 -9.22 -6.28 -0.31
C ALA A 79 -8.41 -5.14 -0.94
N ILE A 80 -7.10 -5.32 -1.13
CA ILE A 80 -6.22 -4.32 -1.74
C ILE A 80 -6.62 -4.07 -3.20
N ALA A 81 -6.85 -5.11 -3.99
CA ALA A 81 -7.30 -4.94 -5.36
C ALA A 81 -8.58 -4.11 -5.44
N ALA A 82 -9.57 -4.42 -4.60
CA ALA A 82 -10.82 -3.66 -4.57
C ALA A 82 -10.62 -2.21 -4.12
N LEU A 83 -9.78 -1.97 -3.11
CA LEU A 83 -9.47 -0.62 -2.61
C LEU A 83 -8.82 0.24 -3.68
N TYR A 84 -7.84 -0.30 -4.40
CA TYR A 84 -7.07 0.46 -5.39
C TYR A 84 -7.74 0.57 -6.76
N THR A 85 -8.68 -0.34 -7.10
CA THR A 85 -9.44 -0.27 -8.36
C THR A 85 -10.82 0.34 -8.20
N GLY A 86 -11.35 0.42 -6.97
CA GLY A 86 -12.74 0.83 -6.72
C GLY A 86 -13.77 -0.18 -7.22
N THR A 87 -13.38 -1.44 -7.50
CA THR A 87 -14.25 -2.47 -8.09
C THR A 87 -14.24 -3.76 -7.30
N THR A 88 -15.21 -4.63 -7.55
CA THR A 88 -15.31 -5.94 -6.89
C THR A 88 -14.36 -6.96 -7.55
N PRO A 89 -14.02 -8.08 -6.87
CA PRO A 89 -13.23 -9.17 -7.43
C PRO A 89 -13.73 -9.73 -8.75
N SER A 90 -15.05 -9.76 -8.97
CA SER A 90 -15.64 -10.19 -10.24
C SER A 90 -15.30 -9.27 -11.42
N MET A 91 -14.96 -8.01 -11.14
CA MET A 91 -14.58 -7.02 -12.15
C MET A 91 -13.06 -6.90 -12.28
N ASN A 92 -12.35 -6.86 -11.14
CA ASN A 92 -10.90 -6.67 -11.15
C ASN A 92 -10.10 -7.97 -11.29
N GLY A 93 -10.74 -9.14 -11.19
CA GLY A 93 -10.11 -10.45 -11.40
C GLY A 93 -9.36 -11.03 -10.20
N ILE A 94 -9.17 -10.26 -9.12
CA ILE A 94 -8.41 -10.71 -7.93
C ILE A 94 -9.37 -11.23 -6.86
N ILE A 95 -9.65 -12.52 -6.91
CA ILE A 95 -10.62 -13.18 -6.01
C ILE A 95 -9.98 -13.55 -4.66
N ALA A 96 -8.67 -13.81 -4.63
CA ALA A 96 -7.90 -14.17 -3.44
C ALA A 96 -6.40 -13.99 -3.72
N GLU A 97 -5.54 -14.14 -2.69
CA GLU A 97 -4.08 -14.19 -2.86
C GLU A 97 -3.64 -15.38 -3.72
N ARG A 98 -4.32 -16.52 -3.57
CA ARG A 98 -3.98 -17.77 -4.28
C ARG A 98 -5.24 -18.53 -4.68
N TRP A 99 -5.19 -19.12 -5.86
CA TRP A 99 -6.20 -20.06 -6.34
C TRP A 99 -5.58 -21.17 -7.18
N PHE A 100 -6.35 -22.20 -7.51
CA PHE A 100 -5.92 -23.21 -8.49
C PHE A 100 -6.20 -22.70 -9.90
N ASP A 101 -5.14 -22.67 -10.71
CA ASP A 101 -5.29 -22.40 -12.14
C ASP A 101 -6.04 -23.59 -12.80
N PRO A 102 -7.20 -23.35 -13.43
CA PRO A 102 -8.02 -24.43 -14.00
C PRO A 102 -7.34 -25.13 -15.19
N LYS A 103 -6.36 -24.49 -15.83
CA LYS A 103 -5.62 -25.06 -16.97
C LYS A 103 -4.48 -25.96 -16.52
N THR A 104 -3.74 -25.55 -15.50
CA THR A 104 -2.55 -26.28 -15.02
C THR A 104 -2.85 -27.16 -13.81
N LEU A 105 -3.99 -26.96 -13.15
CA LEU A 105 -4.38 -27.58 -11.87
C LEU A 105 -3.33 -27.41 -10.78
N ARG A 106 -2.60 -26.28 -10.81
CA ARG A 106 -1.58 -25.94 -9.82
C ARG A 106 -1.97 -24.66 -9.07
N PRO A 107 -1.54 -24.52 -7.81
CA PRO A 107 -1.70 -23.28 -7.08
C PRO A 107 -0.99 -22.15 -7.82
N LYS A 108 -1.67 -21.02 -8.01
CA LYS A 108 -1.15 -19.79 -8.60
C LYS A 108 -1.40 -18.63 -7.63
N ASN A 109 -0.40 -17.76 -7.44
CA ASN A 109 -0.61 -16.51 -6.72
C ASN A 109 -1.20 -15.46 -7.69
N CYS A 110 -1.98 -14.53 -7.16
CA CYS A 110 -2.67 -13.50 -7.93
C CYS A 110 -1.76 -12.59 -8.76
N VAL A 111 -0.47 -12.56 -8.47
CA VAL A 111 0.54 -11.77 -9.18
C VAL A 111 1.65 -12.64 -9.81
N ASP A 112 1.44 -13.96 -9.92
CA ASP A 112 2.39 -14.83 -10.63
C ASP A 112 2.32 -14.59 -12.14
N ASP A 113 3.48 -14.30 -12.74
CA ASP A 113 3.64 -14.20 -14.20
C ASP A 113 5.04 -14.60 -14.62
N SER A 114 5.15 -15.69 -15.38
CA SER A 114 6.44 -16.25 -15.82
C SER A 114 7.19 -15.39 -16.84
N ALA A 115 6.56 -14.37 -17.42
CA ALA A 115 7.18 -13.48 -18.39
C ALA A 115 8.12 -12.44 -17.74
N PHE A 116 7.97 -12.19 -16.44
CA PHE A 116 8.70 -11.13 -15.73
C PHE A 116 9.48 -11.70 -14.56
N MET A 117 10.80 -11.59 -14.60
CA MET A 117 11.68 -12.11 -13.56
C MET A 117 11.63 -11.26 -12.28
N GLY A 118 11.78 -11.94 -11.15
CA GLY A 118 11.98 -11.29 -9.86
C GLY A 118 13.40 -10.75 -9.69
N ASN A 119 13.53 -9.63 -8.98
CA ASN A 119 14.80 -9.12 -8.52
C ASN A 119 14.96 -9.48 -7.04
N TYR A 120 16.06 -10.07 -6.64
CA TYR A 120 16.31 -10.59 -5.27
C TYR A 120 15.31 -11.66 -4.80
N THR A 121 14.61 -12.30 -5.71
CA THR A 121 13.65 -13.39 -5.48
C THR A 121 13.57 -14.28 -6.72
N ASP A 122 13.17 -15.52 -6.52
CA ASP A 122 12.85 -16.49 -7.57
C ASP A 122 11.38 -16.39 -8.06
N GLN A 123 10.59 -15.51 -7.45
CA GLN A 123 9.18 -15.33 -7.77
C GLN A 123 9.01 -14.39 -8.96
N ASN A 124 8.61 -14.95 -10.09
CA ASN A 124 8.23 -14.20 -11.29
C ASN A 124 6.90 -13.50 -11.06
N THR A 125 6.83 -12.20 -11.36
CA THR A 125 5.77 -11.37 -10.81
C THR A 125 5.36 -10.23 -11.75
N ALA A 126 4.03 -10.09 -11.97
CA ALA A 126 3.43 -8.94 -12.65
C ALA A 126 1.95 -8.77 -12.25
N PRO A 127 1.33 -7.60 -12.47
CA PRO A 127 -0.09 -7.36 -12.19
C PRO A 127 -1.05 -7.91 -13.26
N THR A 128 -0.63 -8.82 -14.11
CA THR A 128 -1.37 -9.26 -15.32
C THR A 128 -2.72 -9.94 -15.04
N GLN A 129 -2.95 -10.41 -13.81
CA GLN A 129 -4.26 -10.96 -13.41
C GLN A 129 -5.24 -9.85 -12.98
N LEU A 130 -4.75 -8.64 -12.75
CA LEU A 130 -5.60 -7.48 -12.46
C LEU A 130 -6.24 -7.00 -13.78
N LEU A 131 -7.56 -7.00 -13.88
CA LEU A 131 -8.30 -6.74 -15.12
C LEU A 131 -8.76 -5.29 -15.27
N THR A 132 -8.59 -4.48 -14.24
CA THR A 132 -9.01 -3.07 -14.22
C THR A 132 -7.87 -2.16 -13.82
N SER A 133 -7.92 -0.91 -14.26
CA SER A 133 -6.97 0.12 -13.82
C SER A 133 -7.05 0.38 -12.33
N THR A 134 -5.94 0.76 -11.74
CA THR A 134 -5.85 1.20 -10.35
C THR A 134 -5.88 2.73 -10.28
N PHE A 135 -6.09 3.26 -9.07
CA PHE A 135 -5.89 4.69 -8.81
C PHE A 135 -4.51 5.19 -9.28
N ALA A 136 -3.48 4.37 -9.16
CA ALA A 136 -2.13 4.68 -9.63
C ALA A 136 -2.06 4.79 -11.16
N ASP A 137 -2.74 3.89 -11.88
CA ASP A 137 -2.83 3.93 -13.35
C ASP A 137 -3.57 5.19 -13.82
N GLU A 138 -4.69 5.52 -13.18
CA GLU A 138 -5.46 6.73 -13.49
C GLU A 138 -4.66 8.02 -13.20
N LEU A 139 -3.86 8.03 -12.14
CA LEU A 139 -2.95 9.16 -11.86
C LEU A 139 -1.90 9.32 -12.97
N LYS A 140 -1.35 8.22 -13.48
CA LYS A 140 -0.41 8.23 -14.61
C LYS A 140 -1.06 8.80 -15.87
N ILE A 141 -2.30 8.39 -16.16
CA ILE A 141 -3.07 8.90 -17.29
C ILE A 141 -3.36 10.39 -17.12
N ALA A 142 -3.90 10.80 -15.97
CA ALA A 142 -4.25 12.19 -15.68
C ALA A 142 -3.05 13.13 -15.76
N THR A 143 -1.87 12.66 -15.40
CA THR A 143 -0.62 13.44 -15.43
C THR A 143 0.19 13.24 -16.72
N LYS A 144 -0.35 12.56 -17.72
CA LYS A 144 0.35 12.21 -18.97
C LYS A 144 1.72 11.56 -18.71
N ASN A 145 1.75 10.61 -17.78
CA ASN A 145 2.95 9.90 -17.29
C ASN A 145 3.98 10.77 -16.52
N ALA A 146 3.67 12.00 -16.16
CA ALA A 146 4.58 12.84 -15.38
C ALA A 146 4.69 12.41 -13.91
N ALA A 147 3.62 11.85 -13.33
CA ALA A 147 3.65 11.34 -11.97
C ALA A 147 4.59 10.12 -11.84
N LEU A 148 5.34 10.07 -10.75
CA LEU A 148 6.10 8.89 -10.35
C LEU A 148 5.30 8.13 -9.30
N VAL A 149 5.09 6.83 -9.52
CA VAL A 149 4.29 5.95 -8.67
C VAL A 149 5.14 4.80 -8.19
N TYR A 150 5.27 4.68 -6.88
CA TYR A 150 5.97 3.58 -6.22
C TYR A 150 5.09 2.96 -5.14
N ALA A 151 5.11 1.64 -5.02
CA ALA A 151 4.44 0.92 -3.95
C ALA A 151 5.46 0.11 -3.14
N ILE A 152 5.41 0.25 -1.82
CA ILE A 152 6.28 -0.45 -0.88
C ILE A 152 5.38 -1.15 0.14
N ALA A 153 5.52 -2.46 0.26
CA ALA A 153 4.70 -3.25 1.18
C ALA A 153 5.49 -4.45 1.71
N PRO A 154 5.11 -5.03 2.86
CA PRO A 154 5.72 -6.26 3.35
C PRO A 154 5.53 -7.46 2.41
N PHE A 155 4.39 -7.50 1.70
CA PHE A 155 3.95 -8.62 0.89
C PHE A 155 3.93 -8.26 -0.59
N ARG A 156 4.28 -9.25 -1.43
CA ARG A 156 4.39 -9.14 -2.88
C ARG A 156 3.10 -8.66 -3.54
N ASP A 157 2.00 -9.36 -3.26
CA ASP A 157 0.68 -9.03 -3.78
C ASP A 157 0.25 -7.61 -3.41
N ALA A 158 0.47 -7.20 -2.16
CA ALA A 158 0.15 -5.86 -1.70
C ALA A 158 0.92 -4.78 -2.47
N ALA A 159 2.23 -4.96 -2.68
CA ALA A 159 3.04 -4.01 -3.42
C ALA A 159 2.61 -3.91 -4.89
N VAL A 160 2.45 -5.05 -5.56
CA VAL A 160 2.14 -5.10 -7.00
C VAL A 160 0.73 -4.59 -7.30
N LEU A 161 -0.27 -5.01 -6.53
CA LEU A 161 -1.65 -4.56 -6.72
C LEU A 161 -1.84 -3.07 -6.41
N SER A 162 -1.04 -2.52 -5.49
CA SER A 162 -1.06 -1.07 -5.20
C SER A 162 -0.35 -0.23 -6.26
N ALA A 163 0.73 -0.76 -6.88
CA ALA A 163 1.44 -0.09 -7.97
C ALA A 163 0.63 -0.07 -9.28
N GLY A 164 -0.25 -1.05 -9.46
CA GLY A 164 -1.03 -1.20 -10.68
C GLY A 164 -0.17 -1.57 -11.90
N HIS A 165 -0.71 -1.32 -13.10
CA HIS A 165 -0.06 -1.66 -14.36
C HIS A 165 1.02 -0.64 -14.78
N SER A 166 0.84 0.63 -14.42
CA SER A 166 1.67 1.74 -14.90
C SER A 166 2.63 2.30 -13.85
N GLY A 167 2.78 1.63 -12.70
CA GLY A 167 3.70 2.03 -11.64
C GLY A 167 5.15 2.13 -12.12
N ASN A 168 5.97 2.87 -11.39
CA ASN A 168 7.42 2.98 -11.61
C ASN A 168 8.22 1.96 -10.78
N GLY A 169 7.56 1.27 -9.85
CA GLY A 169 8.15 0.22 -9.05
C GLY A 169 7.21 -0.30 -7.98
N ALA A 170 7.29 -1.60 -7.73
CA ALA A 170 6.65 -2.29 -6.62
C ALA A 170 7.72 -3.07 -5.85
N PHE A 171 7.83 -2.83 -4.56
CA PHE A 171 8.88 -3.41 -3.72
C PHE A 171 8.29 -4.10 -2.50
N TRP A 172 8.80 -5.30 -2.20
CA TRP A 172 8.37 -6.12 -1.07
C TRP A 172 9.53 -6.83 -0.40
N LEU A 173 9.33 -7.32 0.82
CA LEU A 173 10.37 -8.02 1.54
C LEU A 173 10.38 -9.52 1.23
N ASN A 174 11.54 -10.06 0.88
CA ASN A 174 11.73 -11.51 0.74
C ASN A 174 11.76 -12.16 2.13
N HIS A 175 10.80 -13.06 2.37
CA HIS A 175 10.67 -13.76 3.65
C HIS A 175 11.73 -14.84 3.91
N GLN A 176 12.58 -15.14 2.94
CA GLN A 176 13.69 -16.07 3.07
C GLN A 176 15.02 -15.36 3.30
N THR A 177 15.25 -14.26 2.60
CA THR A 177 16.55 -13.57 2.58
C THR A 177 16.57 -12.24 3.34
N GLY A 178 15.41 -11.67 3.67
CA GLY A 178 15.31 -10.34 4.27
C GLY A 178 15.74 -9.20 3.34
N LYS A 179 15.86 -9.47 2.05
CA LYS A 179 16.16 -8.46 1.02
C LYS A 179 14.87 -7.88 0.46
N TRP A 180 14.89 -6.61 0.09
CA TRP A 180 13.81 -6.01 -0.68
C TRP A 180 13.84 -6.51 -2.12
N CYS A 181 12.68 -6.92 -2.61
CA CYS A 181 12.48 -7.50 -3.93
C CYS A 181 11.80 -6.51 -4.86
N GLY A 182 11.87 -6.79 -6.15
CA GLY A 182 11.13 -6.13 -7.20
C GLY A 182 10.84 -7.10 -8.34
N THR A 183 10.39 -6.57 -9.46
CA THR A 183 10.12 -7.32 -10.69
C THR A 183 10.55 -6.51 -11.90
N THR A 184 11.02 -7.21 -12.94
CA THR A 184 11.38 -6.60 -14.23
C THR A 184 10.17 -6.02 -14.97
N TYR A 185 8.94 -6.31 -14.54
CA TYR A 185 7.73 -5.72 -15.11
C TYR A 185 7.75 -4.18 -15.07
N TYR A 186 8.23 -3.59 -13.97
CA TYR A 186 8.32 -2.13 -13.82
C TYR A 186 9.65 -1.54 -14.32
N GLY A 187 10.48 -2.33 -15.02
CA GLY A 187 11.77 -1.91 -15.54
C GLY A 187 12.95 -2.37 -14.68
N GLU A 188 14.03 -1.61 -14.73
CA GLU A 188 15.26 -1.96 -14.02
C GLU A 188 15.12 -1.80 -12.52
N TYR A 189 15.73 -2.73 -11.77
CA TYR A 189 15.77 -2.64 -10.31
C TYR A 189 16.59 -1.43 -9.88
N PRO A 190 16.08 -0.55 -9.01
CA PRO A 190 16.74 0.70 -8.69
C PRO A 190 18.07 0.47 -7.96
N TRP A 191 19.13 1.15 -8.40
CA TRP A 191 20.45 1.05 -7.79
C TRP A 191 20.45 1.42 -6.30
N TRP A 192 19.63 2.39 -5.88
CA TRP A 192 19.51 2.81 -4.50
C TRP A 192 18.97 1.71 -3.59
N LEU A 193 18.01 0.90 -4.10
CA LEU A 193 17.44 -0.20 -3.34
C LEU A 193 18.40 -1.40 -3.30
N SER A 194 19.21 -1.58 -4.34
CA SER A 194 20.34 -2.53 -4.31
C SER A 194 21.34 -2.14 -3.22
N GLN A 195 21.73 -0.87 -3.16
CA GLN A 195 22.61 -0.35 -2.12
C GLN A 195 21.99 -0.50 -0.72
N TYR A 196 20.68 -0.26 -0.57
CA TYR A 196 19.97 -0.51 0.67
C TYR A 196 20.06 -1.98 1.08
N ASN A 197 19.82 -2.89 0.14
CA ASN A 197 19.94 -4.33 0.37
C ASN A 197 21.34 -4.77 0.83
N ASP A 198 22.37 -4.09 0.37
CA ASP A 198 23.77 -4.45 0.67
C ASP A 198 24.28 -3.88 2.00
N GLY A 199 23.63 -2.86 2.56
CA GLY A 199 24.11 -2.23 3.78
C GLY A 199 23.06 -1.93 4.86
N GLN A 200 21.78 -1.96 4.53
CA GLN A 200 20.72 -1.49 5.42
C GLN A 200 19.49 -2.43 5.51
N SER A 201 19.51 -3.57 4.82
CA SER A 201 18.39 -4.52 4.89
C SER A 201 18.17 -5.07 6.31
N PRO A 202 17.00 -5.63 6.61
CA PRO A 202 16.72 -6.23 7.91
C PRO A 202 17.76 -7.23 8.40
N ASP A 203 18.47 -7.88 7.48
CA ASP A 203 19.51 -8.86 7.82
C ASP A 203 20.60 -8.29 8.73
N PHE A 204 20.94 -7.01 8.57
CA PHE A 204 21.95 -6.34 9.39
C PHE A 204 21.48 -6.04 10.83
N ARG A 205 20.17 -6.03 11.08
CA ARG A 205 19.57 -5.61 12.36
C ARG A 205 18.77 -6.71 13.06
N ILE A 206 18.39 -7.77 12.36
CA ILE A 206 17.43 -8.76 12.87
C ILE A 206 17.87 -9.44 14.16
N LYS A 207 19.17 -9.55 14.38
CA LYS A 207 19.74 -10.11 15.60
C LYS A 207 19.46 -9.26 16.84
N GLU A 208 19.35 -7.94 16.66
CA GLU A 208 19.13 -6.97 17.72
C GLU A 208 17.64 -6.63 17.88
N MET A 209 16.80 -7.05 16.94
CA MET A 209 15.37 -6.76 16.97
C MET A 209 14.67 -7.58 18.07
N GLU A 210 13.92 -6.89 18.90
CA GLU A 210 13.06 -7.47 19.92
C GLU A 210 11.64 -6.92 19.80
N TRP A 211 10.67 -7.79 19.81
CA TRP A 211 9.27 -7.41 19.88
C TRP A 211 8.76 -7.60 21.31
N ASN A 212 8.42 -6.49 21.93
CA ASN A 212 7.84 -6.39 23.26
C ASN A 212 6.53 -5.60 23.17
N PRO A 213 5.65 -5.62 24.20
CA PRO A 213 4.57 -4.65 24.30
C PRO A 213 5.12 -3.23 24.24
N LEU A 214 4.47 -2.35 23.45
CA LEU A 214 4.92 -0.97 23.26
C LEU A 214 4.79 -0.13 24.53
N HIS A 215 3.78 -0.42 25.34
CA HIS A 215 3.51 0.24 26.63
C HIS A 215 3.58 -0.78 27.78
N PRO A 216 3.71 -0.34 29.03
CA PRO A 216 3.56 -1.22 30.18
C PRO A 216 2.26 -2.03 30.10
N ILE A 217 2.31 -3.31 30.44
CA ILE A 217 1.18 -4.24 30.25
C ILE A 217 -0.11 -3.75 30.97
N THR A 218 0.05 -3.03 32.08
CA THR A 218 -1.03 -2.43 32.83
C THR A 218 -1.77 -1.31 32.11
N SER A 219 -1.21 -0.78 31.04
CA SER A 219 -1.84 0.25 30.20
C SER A 219 -2.93 -0.30 29.28
N TYR A 220 -2.98 -1.63 29.09
CA TYR A 220 -3.94 -2.30 28.19
C TYR A 220 -5.20 -2.74 28.91
N THR A 221 -5.87 -1.80 29.58
CA THR A 221 -7.03 -2.05 30.46
C THR A 221 -8.27 -2.58 29.74
N PHE A 222 -8.34 -2.42 28.41
CA PHE A 222 -9.45 -2.91 27.59
C PHE A 222 -9.28 -4.36 27.09
N LEU A 223 -8.12 -4.98 27.34
CA LEU A 223 -7.89 -6.39 27.04
C LEU A 223 -8.24 -7.26 28.27
N PRO A 224 -8.77 -8.48 28.06
CA PRO A 224 -8.98 -9.42 29.14
C PRO A 224 -7.63 -9.85 29.74
N GLU A 225 -7.61 -10.18 31.04
CA GLU A 225 -6.39 -10.53 31.77
C GLU A 225 -5.54 -11.62 31.09
N TRP A 226 -6.19 -12.61 30.52
CA TRP A 226 -5.47 -13.70 29.80
C TRP A 226 -4.74 -13.23 28.53
N ARG A 227 -5.00 -12.03 28.02
CA ARG A 227 -4.28 -11.39 26.90
C ARG A 227 -3.27 -10.34 27.35
N THR A 228 -3.23 -10.00 28.64
CA THR A 228 -2.32 -8.99 29.20
C THR A 228 -1.06 -9.63 29.80
N ILE A 229 -0.50 -10.61 29.10
CA ILE A 229 0.71 -11.33 29.53
C ILE A 229 1.93 -10.66 28.90
N PRO A 230 2.94 -10.25 29.69
CA PRO A 230 4.19 -9.74 29.13
C PRO A 230 4.84 -10.78 28.22
N PHE A 231 5.35 -10.31 27.08
CA PHE A 231 6.11 -11.16 26.17
C PHE A 231 7.37 -10.44 25.69
N LYS A 232 8.35 -11.23 25.29
CA LYS A 232 9.58 -10.77 24.66
C LYS A 232 9.93 -11.74 23.54
N TYR A 233 9.87 -11.27 22.30
CA TYR A 233 10.15 -12.10 21.15
C TYR A 233 11.44 -11.64 20.45
N ARG A 234 12.37 -12.57 20.22
CA ARG A 234 13.64 -12.35 19.52
C ARG A 234 13.65 -13.13 18.22
N PHE A 235 13.91 -12.44 17.12
CA PHE A 235 13.90 -13.06 15.80
C PHE A 235 15.11 -13.94 15.52
N GLU A 236 16.22 -13.72 16.20
CA GLU A 236 17.44 -14.52 16.08
C GLU A 236 17.22 -16.00 16.39
N THR A 237 16.31 -16.30 17.31
CA THR A 237 16.00 -17.68 17.72
C THR A 237 15.28 -18.49 16.64
N GLU A 238 14.70 -17.83 15.64
CA GLU A 238 13.88 -18.41 14.58
C GLU A 238 14.68 -18.73 13.30
N LYS A 239 15.89 -19.21 13.41
CA LYS A 239 16.80 -19.62 12.31
C LYS A 239 16.28 -19.36 10.89
N ASP A 240 15.53 -20.32 10.29
CA ASP A 240 15.08 -20.27 8.91
C ASP A 240 13.79 -19.44 8.71
N ASN A 241 13.10 -19.07 9.79
CA ASN A 241 11.82 -18.34 9.73
C ASN A 241 11.90 -16.89 10.22
N LYS A 242 13.09 -16.39 10.55
CA LYS A 242 13.28 -15.05 11.15
C LYS A 242 12.62 -13.92 10.34
N TYR A 243 12.79 -13.90 9.03
CA TYR A 243 12.20 -12.85 8.19
C TYR A 243 10.69 -13.04 8.00
N ARG A 244 10.21 -14.28 7.91
CA ARG A 244 8.77 -14.55 7.89
C ARG A 244 8.10 -14.04 9.17
N ARG A 245 8.74 -14.24 10.33
CA ARG A 245 8.26 -13.72 11.60
C ARG A 245 8.32 -12.20 11.67
N LEU A 246 9.38 -11.60 11.13
CA LEU A 246 9.49 -10.14 11.03
C LEU A 246 8.33 -9.56 10.21
N ILE A 247 8.04 -10.11 9.03
CA ILE A 247 6.95 -9.66 8.15
C ILE A 247 5.58 -9.73 8.84
N THR A 248 5.37 -10.70 9.74
CA THR A 248 4.12 -10.86 10.49
C THR A 248 4.13 -10.18 11.86
N SER A 249 5.16 -9.41 12.18
CA SER A 249 5.26 -8.60 13.40
C SER A 249 5.05 -7.12 13.10
N PRO A 250 4.71 -6.28 14.09
CA PRO A 250 4.57 -4.85 13.91
C PRO A 250 5.89 -4.15 13.53
N LEU A 251 7.05 -4.77 13.80
CA LEU A 251 8.37 -4.20 13.48
C LEU A 251 8.63 -4.10 11.97
N ILE A 252 7.87 -4.82 11.14
CA ILE A 252 7.94 -4.66 9.69
C ILE A 252 7.55 -3.25 9.24
N ASN A 253 6.70 -2.56 10.00
CA ASN A 253 6.28 -1.20 9.67
C ASN A 253 7.46 -0.23 9.70
N ASP A 254 8.41 -0.43 10.63
CA ASP A 254 9.63 0.39 10.69
C ASP A 254 10.50 0.17 9.46
N GLU A 255 10.56 -1.06 8.96
CA GLU A 255 11.31 -1.38 7.73
C GLU A 255 10.66 -0.77 6.48
N VAL A 256 9.33 -0.83 6.37
CA VAL A 256 8.59 -0.16 5.29
C VAL A 256 8.82 1.35 5.33
N ASN A 257 8.75 1.96 6.52
CA ASN A 257 9.02 3.38 6.69
C ASN A 257 10.44 3.77 6.28
N ARG A 258 11.47 3.02 6.71
CA ARG A 258 12.87 3.29 6.35
C ARG A 258 13.10 3.30 4.85
N VAL A 259 12.59 2.30 4.13
CA VAL A 259 12.72 2.24 2.67
C VAL A 259 11.93 3.34 1.99
N THR A 260 10.76 3.70 2.55
CA THR A 260 9.94 4.79 2.01
C THR A 260 10.63 6.14 2.20
N GLU A 261 11.23 6.39 3.35
CA GLU A 261 12.01 7.60 3.64
C GLU A 261 13.23 7.70 2.71
N ASP A 262 13.98 6.61 2.53
CA ASP A 262 15.14 6.59 1.59
C ASP A 262 14.70 6.86 0.14
N LEU A 263 13.55 6.35 -0.29
CA LEU A 263 12.97 6.67 -1.59
C LEU A 263 12.61 8.16 -1.71
N LEU A 264 11.96 8.74 -0.71
CA LEU A 264 11.52 10.14 -0.72
C LEU A 264 12.70 11.11 -0.71
N ASP A 265 13.69 10.87 0.12
CA ASP A 265 14.91 11.70 0.20
C ASP A 265 15.63 11.77 -1.15
N ARG A 266 15.79 10.64 -1.82
CA ARG A 266 16.46 10.56 -3.12
C ARG A 266 15.65 11.17 -4.27
N LYS A 267 14.32 11.24 -4.15
CA LYS A 267 13.45 11.85 -5.16
C LYS A 267 13.24 13.35 -4.92
N SER A 268 13.36 13.81 -3.68
CA SER A 268 13.26 15.24 -3.35
C SER A 268 14.47 16.05 -3.80
N THR A 269 15.60 15.39 -4.04
CA THR A 269 16.87 16.02 -4.49
C THR A 269 17.01 16.12 -6.02
N ARG A 270 16.00 15.72 -6.77
CA ARG A 270 15.90 15.88 -8.23
C ARG A 270 14.71 16.75 -8.59
#